data_8a0f9ea77cd0f8ca6cb5238b7d3b5cc8
#
_entry.id   8a0f9ea77cd0f8ca6cb5238b7d3b5cc8
#
_cell.length_a   1.000
_cell.length_b   1.000
_cell.length_c   1.000
_cell.angle_alpha   90.00
_cell.angle_beta   90.00
_cell.angle_gamma   90.00
#
_symmetry.space_group_name_H-M   'P 1'
#
loop_
_entity.id
_entity.type
_entity.pdbx_description
1 polymer ?
#
loop_
_entity_poly.entity_id
_entity_poly.type
_entity_poly.pdbx_seq_one_letter_code
_entity_poly.pdbx_strand_id
1 'polypeptide(L)'
;MIKALRSKILSCIMVVIFPAALFAADQPAAMLYSHGTALVNGDSVARSSAIFSGDLVQTSADSAANINALGSIVLVHNASLVQYEGSAVNLEHGSVSISTSKSMMTRAGDVTVSPASSVWTEFEVRDVDGTVQIAARTGDLTISDDTGTSTLAQGQ
;
A
#
# COMPACT_ATOMS: atom_id res chain seq x y z
N MET A 1 -69.99 38.97 -21.18
CA MET A 1 -69.47 37.99 -20.19
C MET A 1 -68.06 37.51 -20.63
N ILE A 2 -67.07 38.08 -20.06
CA ILE A 2 -65.69 37.67 -20.39
C ILE A 2 -65.28 36.75 -19.29
N LYS A 3 -65.15 35.44 -19.63
CA LYS A 3 -64.51 34.45 -18.74
C LYS A 3 -63.06 34.55 -18.92
N ALA A 4 -62.36 35.15 -17.96
CA ALA A 4 -60.95 35.13 -17.91
C ALA A 4 -60.42 33.68 -17.73
N LEU A 5 -59.80 33.16 -18.75
CA LEU A 5 -59.12 31.88 -18.71
C LEU A 5 -57.80 32.08 -17.92
N ARG A 6 -57.83 31.71 -16.67
CA ARG A 6 -56.63 31.68 -15.86
C ARG A 6 -55.76 30.53 -16.32
N SER A 7 -54.86 30.86 -17.19
CA SER A 7 -53.73 29.96 -17.50
C SER A 7 -52.88 29.83 -16.25
N LYS A 8 -53.04 28.73 -15.57
CA LYS A 8 -52.07 28.34 -14.53
C LYS A 8 -50.82 27.82 -15.24
N ILE A 9 -49.89 28.70 -15.44
CA ILE A 9 -48.56 28.32 -15.78
C ILE A 9 -47.97 27.65 -14.55
N LEU A 10 -48.09 26.33 -14.51
CA LEU A 10 -47.39 25.51 -13.53
C LEU A 10 -45.94 25.47 -13.98
N SER A 11 -45.18 26.41 -13.46
CA SER A 11 -43.71 26.40 -13.64
C SER A 11 -43.15 25.16 -12.91
N CYS A 12 -43.01 24.09 -13.64
CA CYS A 12 -42.29 22.92 -13.18
C CYS A 12 -40.81 23.31 -13.11
N ILE A 13 -40.38 23.83 -11.97
CA ILE A 13 -38.94 23.94 -11.66
C ILE A 13 -38.46 22.52 -11.46
N MET A 14 -37.96 21.93 -12.55
CA MET A 14 -37.24 20.67 -12.53
C MET A 14 -35.88 20.98 -11.93
N VAL A 15 -35.77 20.86 -10.61
CA VAL A 15 -34.49 20.86 -9.90
C VAL A 15 -33.78 19.58 -10.33
N VAL A 16 -32.94 19.70 -11.34
CA VAL A 16 -32.00 18.67 -11.70
C VAL A 16 -30.98 18.61 -10.57
N ILE A 17 -31.24 17.74 -9.61
CA ILE A 17 -30.24 17.34 -8.62
C ILE A 17 -29.23 16.53 -9.40
N PHE A 18 -28.18 17.19 -9.89
CA PHE A 18 -26.98 16.54 -10.31
C PHE A 18 -26.39 15.88 -9.06
N PRO A 19 -26.30 14.56 -8.97
CA PRO A 19 -25.42 13.96 -7.99
C PRO A 19 -24.04 14.44 -8.39
N ALA A 20 -23.47 15.39 -7.65
CA ALA A 20 -22.04 15.61 -7.65
C ALA A 20 -21.45 14.31 -7.12
N ALA A 21 -21.21 13.36 -8.03
CA ALA A 21 -20.28 12.29 -7.77
C ALA A 21 -18.96 13.01 -7.48
N LEU A 22 -18.68 13.20 -6.21
CA LEU A 22 -17.35 13.52 -5.72
C LEU A 22 -16.50 12.34 -6.18
N PHE A 23 -15.87 12.50 -7.34
CA PHE A 23 -14.70 11.71 -7.66
C PHE A 23 -13.70 12.08 -6.59
N ALA A 24 -13.67 11.32 -5.49
CA ALA A 24 -12.55 11.30 -4.61
C ALA A 24 -11.39 10.87 -5.53
N ALA A 25 -10.60 11.81 -5.98
CA ALA A 25 -9.34 11.51 -6.63
C ALA A 25 -8.57 10.69 -5.60
N ASP A 26 -8.28 9.44 -5.92
CA ASP A 26 -7.46 8.60 -5.08
C ASP A 26 -6.16 9.35 -4.83
N GLN A 27 -6.00 9.85 -3.61
CA GLN A 27 -4.77 10.52 -3.24
C GLN A 27 -3.67 9.47 -3.22
N PRO A 28 -2.48 9.77 -3.76
CA PRO A 28 -1.38 8.82 -3.71
C PRO A 28 -1.13 8.43 -2.27
N ALA A 29 -1.23 7.13 -1.98
CA ALA A 29 -1.04 6.61 -0.65
C ALA A 29 0.45 6.62 -0.26
N ALA A 30 1.36 6.63 -1.26
CA ALA A 30 2.79 6.67 -1.07
C ALA A 30 3.52 7.22 -2.29
N MET A 31 4.81 7.52 -2.10
CA MET A 31 5.74 7.87 -3.17
C MET A 31 6.77 6.76 -3.33
N LEU A 32 6.91 6.29 -4.56
CA LEU A 32 7.96 5.37 -4.98
C LEU A 32 9.17 6.16 -5.46
N TYR A 33 10.34 5.79 -4.98
CA TYR A 33 11.64 6.30 -5.45
C TYR A 33 12.48 5.13 -5.95
N SER A 34 12.70 5.06 -7.26
CA SER A 34 13.46 3.97 -7.87
C SER A 34 14.96 4.29 -7.93
N HIS A 35 15.76 3.29 -7.62
CA HIS A 35 17.21 3.24 -7.81
C HIS A 35 17.51 2.17 -8.85
N GLY A 36 17.60 2.58 -10.11
CA GLY A 36 17.67 1.69 -11.27
C GLY A 36 16.31 1.51 -11.94
N THR A 37 16.01 0.32 -12.41
CA THR A 37 14.76 0.00 -13.11
C THR A 37 13.72 -0.54 -12.15
N ALA A 38 12.60 0.16 -12.05
CA ALA A 38 11.41 -0.30 -11.35
C ALA A 38 10.20 -0.26 -12.28
N LEU A 39 9.29 -1.21 -12.09
CA LEU A 39 8.01 -1.26 -12.78
C LEU A 39 6.88 -1.07 -11.75
N VAL A 40 5.85 -0.35 -12.14
CA VAL A 40 4.58 -0.29 -11.41
C VAL A 40 3.50 -0.84 -12.33
N ASN A 41 2.83 -1.89 -11.90
CA ASN A 41 1.83 -2.61 -12.70
C ASN A 41 2.34 -3.06 -14.09
N GLY A 42 3.64 -3.36 -14.19
CA GLY A 42 4.30 -3.78 -15.42
C GLY A 42 4.86 -2.65 -16.29
N ASP A 43 4.55 -1.41 -15.96
CA ASP A 43 5.05 -0.23 -16.70
C ASP A 43 6.29 0.37 -16.03
N SER A 44 7.28 0.72 -16.84
CA SER A 44 8.50 1.38 -16.35
C SER A 44 8.16 2.77 -15.81
N VAL A 45 8.63 3.05 -14.59
CA VAL A 45 8.35 4.32 -13.93
C VAL A 45 9.58 5.21 -13.85
N ALA A 46 9.32 6.52 -13.77
CA ALA A 46 10.34 7.52 -13.51
C ALA A 46 10.96 7.33 -12.12
N ARG A 47 12.05 8.06 -11.84
CA ARG A 47 12.75 8.00 -10.54
C ARG A 47 11.86 8.25 -9.33
N SER A 48 10.79 9.00 -9.50
CA SER A 48 9.77 9.19 -8.48
C SER A 48 8.38 9.05 -9.12
N SER A 49 7.52 8.29 -8.51
CA SER A 49 6.17 8.04 -8.97
C SER A 49 5.22 7.92 -7.79
N ALA A 50 4.02 8.47 -7.93
CA ALA A 50 2.95 8.19 -6.97
C ALA A 50 2.50 6.74 -7.12
N ILE A 51 2.25 6.07 -6.02
CA ILE A 51 1.64 4.73 -6.00
C ILE A 51 0.41 4.72 -5.11
N PHE A 52 -0.48 3.79 -5.41
CA PHE A 52 -1.77 3.64 -4.77
C PHE A 52 -1.90 2.24 -4.17
N SER A 53 -2.87 2.08 -3.29
CA SER A 53 -3.19 0.75 -2.75
C SER A 53 -3.62 -0.18 -3.89
N GLY A 54 -3.01 -1.37 -3.93
CA GLY A 54 -3.20 -2.37 -4.98
C GLY A 54 -2.11 -2.38 -6.06
N ASP A 55 -1.25 -1.35 -6.11
CA ASP A 55 -0.17 -1.30 -7.10
C ASP A 55 0.90 -2.36 -6.84
N LEU A 56 1.32 -3.00 -7.94
CA LEU A 56 2.43 -3.95 -7.95
C LEU A 56 3.74 -3.21 -8.26
N VAL A 57 4.72 -3.33 -7.41
CA VAL A 57 6.07 -2.78 -7.58
C VAL A 57 7.06 -3.91 -7.81
N GLN A 58 7.76 -3.85 -8.92
CA GLN A 58 8.79 -4.82 -9.29
C GLN A 58 10.13 -4.13 -9.49
N THR A 59 11.19 -4.74 -8.97
CA THR A 59 12.57 -4.29 -9.15
C THR A 59 13.36 -5.30 -9.98
N SER A 60 14.29 -4.79 -10.78
CA SER A 60 15.24 -5.64 -11.53
C SER A 60 16.34 -6.19 -10.62
N ALA A 61 17.16 -7.12 -11.15
CA ALA A 61 18.22 -7.78 -10.39
C ALA A 61 19.32 -6.84 -9.87
N ASP A 62 19.48 -5.66 -10.49
CA ASP A 62 20.48 -4.64 -10.14
C ASP A 62 19.85 -3.35 -9.59
N SER A 63 18.58 -3.40 -9.22
CA SER A 63 17.78 -2.24 -8.87
C SER A 63 17.08 -2.41 -7.53
N ALA A 64 16.74 -1.30 -6.90
CA ALA A 64 15.94 -1.26 -5.68
C ALA A 64 14.95 -0.11 -5.75
N ALA A 65 13.96 -0.10 -4.88
CA ALA A 65 13.00 0.98 -4.79
C ALA A 65 12.60 1.26 -3.33
N ASN A 66 12.44 2.54 -3.00
CA ASN A 66 11.89 2.95 -1.71
C ASN A 66 10.43 3.37 -1.90
N ILE A 67 9.54 2.81 -1.10
CA ILE A 67 8.17 3.26 -0.97
C ILE A 67 8.06 4.07 0.32
N ASN A 68 7.81 5.36 0.19
CA ASN A 68 7.64 6.27 1.33
C ASN A 68 6.15 6.51 1.54
N ALA A 69 5.61 5.89 2.56
CA ALA A 69 4.26 6.11 3.07
C ALA A 69 4.31 6.93 4.37
N LEU A 70 3.19 7.47 4.81
CA LEU A 70 3.13 8.26 6.04
C LEU A 70 3.58 7.44 7.26
N GLY A 71 4.73 7.80 7.81
CA GLY A 71 5.32 7.13 8.98
C GLY A 71 5.89 5.75 8.72
N SER A 72 6.10 5.38 7.44
CA SER A 72 6.68 4.09 7.06
C SER A 72 7.55 4.23 5.80
N ILE A 73 8.62 3.48 5.77
CA ILE A 73 9.51 3.35 4.61
C ILE A 73 9.66 1.86 4.31
N VAL A 74 9.41 1.49 3.06
CA VAL A 74 9.62 0.13 2.56
C VAL A 74 10.74 0.16 1.54
N LEU A 75 11.83 -0.49 1.82
CA LEU A 75 12.89 -0.75 0.84
C LEU A 75 12.60 -2.09 0.15
N VAL A 76 12.21 -2.01 -1.10
CA VAL A 76 12.08 -3.17 -1.99
C VAL A 76 13.46 -3.47 -2.57
N HIS A 77 14.04 -4.61 -2.19
CA HIS A 77 15.37 -5.02 -2.64
C HIS A 77 15.35 -5.43 -4.12
N ASN A 78 16.50 -5.76 -4.64
CA ASN A 78 16.65 -6.22 -6.02
C ASN A 78 15.88 -7.53 -6.28
N ALA A 79 15.47 -7.72 -7.52
CA ALA A 79 14.75 -8.91 -8.00
C ALA A 79 13.52 -9.27 -7.12
N SER A 80 12.77 -8.26 -6.72
CA SER A 80 11.61 -8.42 -5.83
C SER A 80 10.32 -7.95 -6.49
N LEU A 81 9.22 -8.58 -6.12
CA LEU A 81 7.86 -8.19 -6.50
C LEU A 81 7.01 -8.04 -5.24
N VAL A 82 6.43 -6.88 -5.07
CA VAL A 82 5.56 -6.57 -3.94
C VAL A 82 4.27 -5.92 -4.40
N GLN A 83 3.18 -6.14 -3.68
CA GLN A 83 1.96 -5.36 -3.81
C GLN A 83 1.84 -4.41 -2.62
N TYR A 84 1.68 -3.12 -2.89
CA TYR A 84 1.45 -2.12 -1.87
C TYR A 84 -0.03 -2.01 -1.53
N GLU A 85 -0.40 -2.10 -0.25
CA GLU A 85 -1.79 -2.05 0.20
C GLU A 85 -2.06 -0.93 1.24
N GLY A 86 -1.28 0.14 1.20
CA GLY A 86 -1.43 1.26 2.15
C GLY A 86 -0.83 0.95 3.52
N SER A 87 -1.45 0.12 4.31
CA SER A 87 -0.98 -0.29 5.65
C SER A 87 -0.22 -1.61 5.68
N ALA A 88 -0.11 -2.28 4.54
CA ALA A 88 0.58 -3.55 4.38
C ALA A 88 1.34 -3.60 3.05
N VAL A 89 2.30 -4.51 2.99
CA VAL A 89 3.01 -4.89 1.77
C VAL A 89 2.93 -6.40 1.63
N ASN A 90 2.42 -6.88 0.51
CA ASN A 90 2.44 -8.30 0.17
C ASN A 90 3.71 -8.59 -0.62
N LEU A 91 4.57 -9.43 -0.09
CA LEU A 91 5.78 -9.90 -0.76
C LEU A 91 5.44 -11.14 -1.57
N GLU A 92 5.44 -11.00 -2.90
CA GLU A 92 5.21 -12.11 -3.81
C GLU A 92 6.47 -12.94 -4.02
N HIS A 93 7.62 -12.28 -4.13
CA HIS A 93 8.94 -12.90 -4.10
C HIS A 93 10.04 -11.87 -3.84
N GLY A 94 11.22 -12.32 -3.42
CA GLY A 94 12.37 -11.48 -3.15
C GLY A 94 12.45 -11.04 -1.70
N SER A 95 12.73 -9.77 -1.44
CA SER A 95 12.89 -9.27 -0.07
C SER A 95 12.54 -7.81 0.08
N VAL A 96 12.06 -7.46 1.29
CA VAL A 96 11.75 -6.10 1.70
C VAL A 96 12.31 -5.81 3.07
N SER A 97 12.73 -4.56 3.28
CA SER A 97 13.02 -4.03 4.60
C SER A 97 11.99 -2.96 4.94
N ILE A 98 11.39 -3.08 6.10
CA ILE A 98 10.35 -2.17 6.59
C ILE A 98 10.89 -1.38 7.76
N SER A 99 10.69 -0.06 7.74
CA SER A 99 10.91 0.84 8.87
C SER A 99 9.62 1.60 9.11
N THR A 100 9.00 1.43 10.27
CA THR A 100 7.67 1.97 10.51
C THR A 100 7.45 2.44 11.94
N SER A 101 6.73 3.54 12.10
CA SER A 101 6.10 3.99 13.35
C SER A 101 4.57 3.87 13.31
N LYS A 102 4.02 3.32 12.22
CA LYS A 102 2.58 3.20 11.95
C LYS A 102 2.11 1.75 11.82
N SER A 103 2.91 0.82 12.35
CA SER A 103 2.58 -0.61 12.37
C SER A 103 2.31 -1.21 10.99
N MET A 104 3.07 -0.77 9.97
CA MET A 104 2.98 -1.36 8.63
C MET A 104 3.32 -2.85 8.69
N MET A 105 2.46 -3.67 8.13
CA MET A 105 2.59 -5.13 8.09
C MET A 105 3.23 -5.59 6.78
N THR A 106 3.82 -6.78 6.82
CA THR A 106 4.26 -7.50 5.61
C THR A 106 3.63 -8.88 5.60
N ARG A 107 3.09 -9.27 4.45
CA ARG A 107 2.62 -10.62 4.19
C ARG A 107 3.54 -11.28 3.18
N ALA A 108 3.89 -12.53 3.45
CA ALA A 108 4.66 -13.37 2.53
C ALA A 108 4.07 -14.77 2.58
N GLY A 109 3.37 -15.18 1.51
CA GLY A 109 2.55 -16.39 1.53
C GLY A 109 1.53 -16.39 2.67
N ASP A 110 1.56 -17.41 3.51
CA ASP A 110 0.63 -17.55 4.65
C ASP A 110 1.13 -16.85 5.92
N VAL A 111 2.33 -16.23 5.87
CA VAL A 111 2.95 -15.57 7.02
C VAL A 111 2.66 -14.08 7.00
N THR A 112 2.17 -13.56 8.12
CA THR A 112 2.01 -12.12 8.36
C THR A 112 2.96 -11.69 9.45
N VAL A 113 3.76 -10.66 9.16
CA VAL A 113 4.70 -10.05 10.08
C VAL A 113 4.26 -8.63 10.39
N SER A 114 4.15 -8.31 11.67
CA SER A 114 3.77 -6.96 12.13
C SER A 114 4.60 -6.53 13.33
N PRO A 115 4.81 -5.21 13.52
CA PRO A 115 5.37 -4.71 14.77
C PRO A 115 4.53 -5.12 15.97
N ALA A 116 5.18 -5.57 17.04
CA ALA A 116 4.48 -5.95 18.27
C ALA A 116 3.95 -4.74 19.06
N SER A 117 4.43 -3.53 18.74
CA SER A 117 4.02 -2.27 19.37
C SER A 117 4.06 -1.11 18.37
N SER A 118 3.49 0.05 18.77
CA SER A 118 3.44 1.25 17.93
C SER A 118 4.71 2.13 18.05
N VAL A 119 5.84 1.56 18.46
CA VAL A 119 7.13 2.25 18.45
C VAL A 119 7.81 2.07 17.10
N TRP A 120 8.86 2.86 16.85
CA TRP A 120 9.68 2.68 15.65
C TRP A 120 10.23 1.26 15.60
N THR A 121 9.93 0.57 14.53
CA THR A 121 10.29 -0.84 14.32
C THR A 121 10.94 -1.00 12.94
N GLU A 122 12.02 -1.76 12.89
CA GLU A 122 12.72 -2.10 11.66
C GLU A 122 12.88 -3.61 11.53
N PHE A 123 12.48 -4.14 10.39
CA PHE A 123 12.57 -5.56 10.12
C PHE A 123 12.72 -5.85 8.64
N GLU A 124 13.18 -7.04 8.35
CA GLU A 124 13.35 -7.54 6.99
C GLU A 124 12.58 -8.84 6.83
N VAL A 125 11.90 -8.97 5.69
CA VAL A 125 11.22 -10.20 5.28
C VAL A 125 11.75 -10.60 3.92
N ARG A 126 12.11 -11.85 3.79
CA ARG A 126 12.65 -12.43 2.56
C ARG A 126 11.93 -13.72 2.25
N ASP A 127 11.52 -13.89 1.02
CA ASP A 127 11.05 -15.16 0.48
C ASP A 127 12.16 -15.76 -0.38
N VAL A 128 12.67 -16.90 0.05
CA VAL A 128 13.68 -17.68 -0.66
C VAL A 128 13.09 -19.04 -0.98
N ASP A 129 12.69 -19.20 -2.25
CA ASP A 129 12.12 -20.47 -2.76
C ASP A 129 10.93 -20.98 -1.91
N GLY A 130 10.03 -20.07 -1.51
CA GLY A 130 8.87 -20.38 -0.68
C GLY A 130 9.17 -20.52 0.82
N THR A 131 10.40 -20.25 1.23
CA THR A 131 10.79 -20.18 2.65
C THR A 131 10.87 -18.74 3.10
N VAL A 132 10.01 -18.35 4.03
CA VAL A 132 9.99 -17.01 4.59
C VAL A 132 11.02 -16.88 5.70
N GLN A 133 11.96 -15.96 5.53
CA GLN A 133 12.98 -15.59 6.51
C GLN A 133 12.68 -14.21 7.04
N ILE A 134 12.71 -14.03 8.36
CA ILE A 134 12.38 -12.78 9.03
C ILE A 134 13.51 -12.39 9.97
N ALA A 135 13.89 -11.11 9.95
CA ALA A 135 14.88 -10.57 10.87
C ALA A 135 14.32 -9.31 11.57
N ALA A 136 14.21 -9.38 12.90
CA ALA A 136 13.83 -8.23 13.73
C ALA A 136 15.07 -7.41 14.07
N ARG A 137 15.27 -6.27 13.40
CA ARG A 137 16.42 -5.40 13.62
C ARG A 137 16.24 -4.47 14.80
N THR A 138 15.11 -3.79 14.84
CA THR A 138 14.73 -2.86 15.92
C THR A 138 13.28 -3.10 16.28
N GLY A 139 13.01 -3.32 17.56
CA GLY A 139 11.68 -3.65 18.07
C GLY A 139 11.31 -5.13 17.86
N ASP A 140 10.36 -5.58 18.67
CA ASP A 140 9.84 -6.94 18.60
C ASP A 140 8.77 -7.06 17.51
N LEU A 141 8.64 -8.25 16.92
CA LEU A 141 7.66 -8.56 15.89
C LEU A 141 6.65 -9.59 16.37
N THR A 142 5.45 -9.47 15.87
CA THR A 142 4.43 -10.50 15.92
C THR A 142 4.36 -11.20 14.58
N ILE A 143 4.52 -12.52 14.58
CA ILE A 143 4.44 -13.36 13.41
C ILE A 143 3.20 -14.23 13.55
N SER A 144 2.34 -14.20 12.54
CA SER A 144 1.12 -15.01 12.49
C SER A 144 1.11 -15.85 11.22
N ASP A 145 0.79 -17.12 11.36
CA ASP A 145 0.61 -18.07 10.27
C ASP A 145 -0.62 -18.97 10.55
N ASP A 146 -0.86 -19.97 9.72
CA ASP A 146 -1.97 -20.92 9.87
C ASP A 146 -1.90 -21.73 11.16
N THR A 147 -0.74 -21.83 11.81
CA THR A 147 -0.52 -22.60 13.03
C THR A 147 -0.71 -21.80 14.30
N GLY A 148 -0.66 -20.47 14.20
CA GLY A 148 -0.84 -19.56 15.34
C GLY A 148 -0.05 -18.28 15.25
N THR A 149 0.18 -17.69 16.42
CA THR A 149 0.90 -16.42 16.55
C THR A 149 2.09 -16.60 17.49
N SER A 150 3.23 -16.08 17.09
CA SER A 150 4.47 -16.07 17.86
C SER A 150 5.09 -14.70 17.90
N THR A 151 6.02 -14.46 18.82
CA THR A 151 6.78 -13.23 18.92
C THR A 151 8.24 -13.49 18.58
N LEU A 152 8.81 -12.65 17.71
CA LEU A 152 10.23 -12.61 17.39
C LEU A 152 10.83 -11.40 18.09
N ALA A 153 11.78 -11.64 19.02
CA ALA A 153 12.41 -10.56 19.74
C ALA A 153 13.42 -9.79 18.86
N GLN A 154 13.63 -8.53 19.21
CA GLN A 154 14.67 -7.71 18.57
C GLN A 154 16.02 -8.43 18.55
N GLY A 155 16.68 -8.37 17.40
CA GLY A 155 18.01 -8.98 17.20
C GLY A 155 17.98 -10.45 16.74
N GLN A 156 16.81 -11.00 16.52
CA GLN A 156 16.61 -12.37 16.01
C GLN A 156 16.25 -12.38 14.52
#